data_ba2e7c175443b0041b65dea73b5b4691
#
_entry.id   ba2e7c175443b0041b65dea73b5b4691
#
_cell.length_a   1.000
_cell.length_b   1.000
_cell.length_c   1.000
_cell.angle_alpha   90.00
_cell.angle_beta   90.00
_cell.angle_gamma   90.00
#
_symmetry.space_group_name_H-M   'P 1'
#
loop_
_entity.id
_entity.type
_entity.pdbx_description
1 polymer ?
#
loop_
_entity_poly.entity_id
_entity_poly.type
_entity_poly.pdbx_seq_one_letter_code
_entity_poly.pdbx_strand_id
1 'polypeptide(L)'
;MDEWIEIKKDPAHVAREKAKAKDLRQSSWWRNQLAAGRCHYCKGSFAPEELTMDHIVPIVRGGHSAKGNVVPCCKDCNNKKKYLTPVDMILKELEEKGGKGSGS
;
A
#
# COMPACT_ATOMS: atom_id res chain seq x y z
N MET A 1 21.83 -15.09 -1.89
CA MET A 1 21.66 -14.90 -1.41
C MET A 1 21.11 -14.22 -0.59
N ASP A 2 21.45 -13.75 -0.15
CA ASP A 2 21.00 -13.11 0.91
C ASP A 2 20.89 -11.70 0.76
N GLU A 3 21.26 -11.14 -0.33
CA GLU A 3 21.20 -9.78 -0.51
C GLU A 3 19.84 -9.29 -0.38
N TRP A 4 18.86 -9.95 -0.94
CA TRP A 4 17.52 -9.44 -0.87
C TRP A 4 16.99 -9.52 0.54
N ILE A 5 17.56 -10.36 1.36
CA ILE A 5 17.17 -10.42 2.72
C ILE A 5 17.72 -9.25 3.46
N GLU A 6 18.85 -8.78 3.03
CA GLU A 6 19.44 -7.70 3.70
C GLU A 6 18.77 -6.42 3.45
N ILE A 7 17.96 -6.36 2.48
CA ILE A 7 17.29 -5.17 2.25
C ILE A 7 16.28 -4.94 3.24
N LYS A 8 16.34 -5.40 4.35
CA LYS A 8 15.45 -5.19 5.25
C LYS A 8 15.47 -3.92 5.75
N LYS A 9 14.88 -3.51 6.65
CA LYS A 9 14.71 -2.32 7.26
C LYS A 9 15.91 -1.57 7.53
N ASP A 10 16.00 -0.39 7.10
CA ASP A 10 16.97 0.59 7.52
C ASP A 10 16.15 1.53 8.42
N PRO A 11 16.35 1.50 9.73
CA PRO A 11 15.52 2.32 10.61
C PRO A 11 15.59 3.81 10.31
N ALA A 12 16.74 4.31 9.89
CA ALA A 12 16.85 5.71 9.56
C ALA A 12 16.02 6.05 8.34
N HIS A 13 16.04 5.19 7.32
CA HIS A 13 15.23 5.39 6.13
C HIS A 13 13.76 5.35 6.48
N VAL A 14 13.35 4.37 7.26
CA VAL A 14 11.95 4.21 7.63
C VAL A 14 11.47 5.45 8.38
N ALA A 15 12.26 5.93 9.33
CA ALA A 15 11.88 7.09 10.12
C ALA A 15 11.73 8.33 9.24
N ARG A 16 12.68 8.52 8.33
CA ARG A 16 12.64 9.67 7.44
C ARG A 16 11.42 9.63 6.55
N GLU A 17 11.15 8.48 5.98
CA GLU A 17 10.05 8.38 5.04
C GLU A 17 8.69 8.46 5.72
N LYS A 18 8.60 8.00 6.96
CA LYS A 18 7.36 8.15 7.71
C LYS A 18 7.11 9.62 8.02
N ALA A 19 8.15 10.38 8.33
CA ALA A 19 8.01 11.80 8.57
C ALA A 19 7.56 12.52 7.30
N LYS A 20 8.14 12.14 6.17
CA LYS A 20 7.73 12.73 4.90
C LYS A 20 6.28 12.38 4.57
N ALA A 21 5.87 11.16 4.88
CA ALA A 21 4.50 10.74 4.63
C ALA A 21 3.52 11.58 5.45
N LYS A 22 3.90 11.88 6.69
CA LYS A 22 3.06 12.70 7.53
C LYS A 22 2.88 14.09 6.93
N ASP A 23 3.97 14.70 6.48
CA ASP A 23 3.91 16.00 5.84
C ASP A 23 3.08 15.94 4.56
N LEU A 24 3.28 14.89 3.79
CA LEU A 24 2.57 14.74 2.53
C LEU A 24 1.08 14.59 2.75
N ARG A 25 0.67 13.90 3.81
CA ARG A 25 -0.75 13.75 4.12
C ARG A 25 -1.42 15.07 4.45
N GLN A 26 -0.65 16.05 4.88
CA GLN A 26 -1.20 17.36 5.21
C GLN A 26 -1.14 18.32 4.04
N SER A 27 -0.61 17.88 2.91
CA SER A 27 -0.45 18.76 1.77
C SER A 27 -1.75 18.91 0.97
N SER A 28 -1.85 20.02 0.24
CA SER A 28 -3.00 20.24 -0.63
C SER A 28 -3.05 19.18 -1.71
N TRP A 29 -1.88 18.78 -2.19
CA TRP A 29 -1.80 17.74 -3.22
C TRP A 29 -2.50 16.47 -2.76
N TRP A 30 -2.23 16.04 -1.52
CA TRP A 30 -2.83 14.81 -1.02
C TRP A 30 -4.33 14.98 -0.81
N ARG A 31 -4.74 16.15 -0.32
CA ARG A 31 -6.17 16.40 -0.16
C ARG A 31 -6.90 16.31 -1.49
N ASN A 32 -6.27 16.81 -2.55
CA ASN A 32 -6.85 16.73 -3.87
C ASN A 32 -6.94 15.28 -4.35
N GLN A 33 -5.95 14.45 -4.00
CA GLN A 33 -6.02 13.04 -4.33
C GLN A 33 -7.19 12.37 -3.62
N LEU A 34 -7.39 12.69 -2.35
CA LEU A 34 -8.50 12.13 -1.61
C LEU A 34 -9.85 12.62 -2.12
N ALA A 35 -9.90 13.87 -2.56
CA ALA A 35 -11.14 14.43 -3.06
C ALA A 35 -11.63 13.73 -4.30
N ALA A 36 -10.73 13.12 -5.06
CA ALA A 36 -11.12 12.35 -6.23
C ALA A 36 -11.96 11.15 -5.82
N GLY A 37 -11.81 10.69 -4.58
CA GLY A 37 -12.67 9.65 -4.04
C GLY A 37 -12.53 8.30 -4.70
N ARG A 38 -11.34 7.95 -5.15
CA ARG A 38 -11.16 6.70 -5.87
C ARG A 38 -9.95 5.93 -5.37
N CYS A 39 -10.15 4.65 -5.10
CA CYS A 39 -9.04 3.80 -4.72
C CYS A 39 -8.17 3.51 -5.93
N HIS A 40 -6.86 3.63 -5.75
CA HIS A 40 -5.92 3.40 -6.84
C HIS A 40 -5.98 1.95 -7.34
N TYR A 41 -6.23 1.02 -6.45
CA TYR A 41 -6.17 -0.40 -6.80
C TYR A 41 -7.48 -0.97 -7.32
N CYS A 42 -8.57 -0.81 -6.59
CA CYS A 42 -9.83 -1.40 -7.01
C CYS A 42 -10.70 -0.43 -7.81
N LYS A 43 -10.29 0.83 -7.87
CA LYS A 43 -11.00 1.85 -8.64
C LYS A 43 -12.41 2.14 -8.13
N GLY A 44 -12.71 1.68 -6.92
CA GLY A 44 -14.01 1.96 -6.34
C GLY A 44 -14.11 3.39 -5.86
N SER A 45 -15.33 3.85 -5.67
CA SER A 45 -15.60 5.20 -5.17
C SER A 45 -15.77 5.17 -3.67
N PHE A 46 -15.14 6.11 -2.99
CA PHE A 46 -15.15 6.16 -1.54
C PHE A 46 -15.16 7.60 -1.07
N ALA A 47 -15.65 7.81 0.14
CA ALA A 47 -15.53 9.12 0.75
C ALA A 47 -14.06 9.35 1.10
N PRO A 48 -13.58 10.60 1.08
CA PRO A 48 -12.17 10.86 1.38
C PRO A 48 -11.69 10.27 2.69
N GLU A 49 -12.55 10.26 3.71
CA GLU A 49 -12.15 9.73 5.00
C GLU A 49 -12.05 8.22 5.01
N GLU A 50 -12.50 7.56 3.96
CA GLU A 50 -12.39 6.12 3.84
C GLU A 50 -11.14 5.70 3.08
N LEU A 51 -10.39 6.65 2.59
CA LEU A 51 -9.18 6.37 1.84
C LEU A 51 -7.95 6.62 2.69
N THR A 52 -6.94 5.79 2.52
CA THR A 52 -5.70 5.92 3.26
C THR A 52 -4.57 6.12 2.27
N MET A 53 -3.42 6.56 2.77
CA MET A 53 -2.24 6.72 1.93
C MET A 53 -1.52 5.39 1.86
N ASP A 54 -1.28 4.91 0.67
CA ASP A 54 -0.56 3.67 0.47
C ASP A 54 0.70 3.94 -0.33
N HIS A 55 1.80 3.27 0.02
CA HIS A 55 3.04 3.38 -0.72
C HIS A 55 3.11 2.21 -1.69
N ILE A 56 3.18 2.52 -2.97
CA ILE A 56 3.23 1.46 -4.00
C ILE A 56 4.43 0.57 -3.71
N VAL A 57 5.59 1.17 -3.48
CA VAL A 57 6.74 0.44 -2.99
C VAL A 57 6.80 0.71 -1.50
N PRO A 58 6.63 -0.32 -0.66
CA PRO A 58 6.58 -0.11 0.79
C PRO A 58 7.86 0.51 1.31
N ILE A 59 7.71 1.34 2.34
CA ILE A 59 8.85 2.00 2.94
C ILE A 59 9.89 0.99 3.40
N VAL A 60 9.44 -0.11 4.00
CA VAL A 60 10.38 -1.11 4.50
C VAL A 60 11.17 -1.79 3.40
N ARG A 61 10.74 -1.63 2.16
CA ARG A 61 11.46 -2.17 1.03
C ARG A 61 12.21 -1.09 0.27
N GLY A 62 12.43 0.04 0.90
CA GLY A 62 13.16 1.13 0.28
C GLY A 62 12.29 2.16 -0.42
N GLY A 63 10.97 2.04 -0.29
CA GLY A 63 10.08 3.00 -0.92
C GLY A 63 10.18 4.38 -0.29
N HIS A 64 9.87 5.40 -1.09
CA HIS A 64 9.92 6.78 -0.64
C HIS A 64 8.53 7.36 -0.52
N SER A 65 8.37 8.33 0.39
CA SER A 65 7.13 9.07 0.52
C SER A 65 7.19 10.23 -0.46
N ALA A 66 6.85 9.94 -1.68
CA ALA A 66 6.90 10.92 -2.76
C ALA A 66 5.63 10.80 -3.57
N LYS A 67 5.29 11.88 -4.27
CA LYS A 67 4.04 11.91 -5.02
C LYS A 67 3.89 10.77 -6.01
N GLY A 68 4.99 10.29 -6.55
CA GLY A 68 4.93 9.19 -7.49
C GLY A 68 4.80 7.82 -6.85
N ASN A 69 4.89 7.75 -5.53
CA ASN A 69 4.85 6.46 -4.85
C ASN A 69 3.74 6.34 -3.82
N VAL A 70 2.92 7.36 -3.66
CA VAL A 70 1.81 7.29 -2.70
C VAL A 70 0.50 7.47 -3.44
N VAL A 71 -0.48 6.68 -3.08
CA VAL A 71 -1.79 6.70 -3.76
C VAL A 71 -2.90 6.51 -2.74
N PRO A 72 -4.11 6.99 -3.06
CA PRO A 72 -5.26 6.72 -2.21
C PRO A 72 -5.63 5.24 -2.29
N CYS A 73 -5.92 4.65 -1.17
CA CYS A 73 -6.22 3.23 -1.11
C CYS A 73 -7.35 3.00 -0.12
N CYS A 74 -8.35 2.24 -0.50
CA CYS A 74 -9.44 1.95 0.42
C CYS A 74 -8.93 0.99 1.48
N LYS A 75 -9.66 0.93 2.59
CA LYS A 75 -9.20 0.13 3.71
C LYS A 75 -9.09 -1.34 3.38
N ASP A 76 -10.00 -1.85 2.56
CA ASP A 76 -9.93 -3.25 2.16
C ASP A 76 -8.67 -3.57 1.39
N CYS A 77 -8.34 -2.76 0.39
CA CYS A 77 -7.13 -2.99 -0.39
C CYS A 77 -5.89 -2.80 0.45
N ASN A 78 -5.92 -1.80 1.34
CA ASN A 78 -4.79 -1.54 2.20
C ASN A 78 -4.56 -2.71 3.16
N ASN A 79 -5.63 -3.28 3.69
CA ASN A 79 -5.50 -4.43 4.57
C ASN A 79 -4.95 -5.63 3.84
N LYS A 80 -5.38 -5.86 2.62
CA LYS A 80 -4.85 -6.95 1.84
C LYS A 80 -3.36 -6.81 1.62
N LYS A 81 -2.92 -5.62 1.25
CA LYS A 81 -1.49 -5.39 1.05
C LYS A 81 -0.71 -5.52 2.34
N LYS A 82 -1.31 -5.07 3.44
CA LYS A 82 -0.62 -5.04 4.70
C LYS A 82 -0.35 -6.40 5.27
N TYR A 83 -1.27 -7.30 5.10
CA TYR A 83 -1.17 -8.61 5.74
C TYR A 83 -0.78 -9.75 4.82
N LEU A 84 -0.59 -9.49 3.55
CA LEU A 84 -0.22 -10.55 2.62
C LEU A 84 1.17 -10.31 2.07
N THR A 85 2.00 -11.33 2.12
CA THR A 85 3.28 -11.29 1.45
C THR A 85 3.01 -11.57 -0.01
N PRO A 86 3.97 -11.32 -0.89
CA PRO A 86 3.79 -11.68 -2.30
C PRO A 86 3.44 -13.15 -2.49
N VAL A 87 4.03 -14.02 -1.71
CA VAL A 87 3.74 -15.44 -1.82
C VAL A 87 2.30 -15.70 -1.40
N ASP A 88 1.87 -15.08 -0.29
CA ASP A 88 0.50 -15.25 0.17
C ASP A 88 -0.48 -14.77 -0.88
N MET A 89 -0.17 -13.68 -1.55
CA MET A 89 -1.07 -13.16 -2.56
C MET A 89 -1.19 -14.12 -3.73
N ILE A 90 -0.09 -14.73 -4.12
CA ILE A 90 -0.11 -15.70 -5.19
C ILE A 90 -0.92 -16.93 -4.79
N LEU A 91 -0.70 -17.42 -3.58
CA LEU A 91 -1.43 -18.58 -3.12
C LEU A 91 -2.92 -18.30 -3.03
N LYS A 92 -3.26 -17.11 -2.55
CA LYS A 92 -4.66 -16.75 -2.45
C LYS A 92 -5.30 -16.67 -3.81
N GLU A 93 -4.59 -16.15 -4.77
CA GLU A 93 -5.08 -16.07 -6.13
C GLU A 93 -5.32 -17.46 -6.70
N LEU A 94 -4.40 -18.37 -6.45
CA LEU A 94 -4.56 -19.74 -6.91
C LEU A 94 -5.76 -20.41 -6.26
N GLU A 95 -5.98 -20.16 -4.99
CA GLU A 95 -7.14 -20.70 -4.33
C GLU A 95 -8.43 -20.21 -4.94
N GLU A 96 -8.48 -18.92 -5.19
CA GLU A 96 -9.67 -18.34 -5.77
C GLU A 96 -9.96 -18.90 -7.14
N LYS A 97 -8.91 -19.13 -7.90
CA LYS A 97 -9.10 -19.69 -9.20
C LYS A 97 -9.43 -21.16 -9.13
N GLY A 98 -8.84 -21.84 -8.22
CA GLY A 98 -9.08 -23.25 -8.03
C GLY A 98 -10.46 -23.45 -7.53
N GLY A 99 -11.03 -22.51 -7.13
CA GLY A 99 -12.35 -22.57 -6.76
C GLY A 99 -12.67 -23.28 -5.61
N LYS A 100 -12.45 -23.52 -5.57
CA LYS A 100 -12.56 -23.91 -4.79
C LYS A 100 -12.84 -23.75 -3.99
N GLY A 101 -12.94 -23.78 -4.00
CA GLY A 101 -13.12 -23.63 -3.32
C GLY A 101 -13.16 -23.68 -2.45
N SER A 102 -12.85 -23.79 -2.52
CA SER A 102 -12.84 -23.82 -1.75
C SER A 102 -13.11 -23.45 -1.02
N GLY A 103 -13.20 -23.40 -0.97
CA GLY A 103 -13.41 -23.00 -0.34
C GLY A 103 -13.76 -22.65 0.13
N SER A 104 -13.78 -22.74 -0.24
CA SER A 104 -14.03 -22.43 0.09
C SER A 104 -14.30 -22.26 0.25
#